data_521fe09c6d64b53ec8edcaa4e952c6d4
#
_entry.id   521fe09c6d64b53ec8edcaa4e952c6d4
#
_cell.length_a   1.000
_cell.length_b   1.000
_cell.length_c   1.000
_cell.angle_alpha   90.00
_cell.angle_beta   90.00
_cell.angle_gamma   90.00
#
_symmetry.space_group_name_H-M   'P 1'
#
loop_
_entity.id
_entity.type
_entity.pdbx_description
1 polymer ?
#
loop_
_entity_poly.entity_id
_entity_poly.type
_entity_poly.pdbx_seq_one_letter_code
_entity_poly.pdbx_strand_id
1 'polypeptide(L)'
;MILGGLATGAKGAVGSSFGFATALLLKIMAAYEAGKMEEAQGWMAKEARLVRMLDNEPGPYNSCVKQVVWPLLGFDVGPCRVPQAILSDEEVAHARARLEESGFAQELASREFQLS
;
A
#
# COMPACT_ATOMS: atom_id res chain seq x y z
N MET A 1 -6.87 9.48 -2.32
CA MET A 1 -7.86 9.05 -3.35
C MET A 1 -7.48 9.61 -4.71
N ILE A 2 -6.57 8.91 -5.40
CA ILE A 2 -5.96 9.38 -6.65
C ILE A 2 -7.00 9.61 -7.78
N LEU A 3 -7.98 8.70 -7.91
CA LEU A 3 -8.98 8.78 -8.98
C LEU A 3 -9.82 10.07 -8.92
N GLY A 4 -10.21 10.50 -7.72
CA GLY A 4 -10.90 11.78 -7.56
C GLY A 4 -10.02 12.98 -7.93
N GLY A 5 -8.73 12.91 -7.61
CA GLY A 5 -7.76 13.93 -8.03
C GLY A 5 -7.61 14.00 -9.54
N LEU A 6 -7.50 12.85 -10.22
CA LEU A 6 -7.42 12.79 -11.69
C LEU A 6 -8.69 13.37 -12.33
N ALA A 7 -9.86 13.04 -11.79
CA ALA A 7 -11.14 13.57 -12.29
C ALA A 7 -11.27 15.09 -12.16
N THR A 8 -10.56 15.70 -11.21
CA THR A 8 -10.50 17.17 -11.02
C THR A 8 -9.30 17.82 -11.70
N GLY A 9 -8.55 17.07 -12.53
CA GLY A 9 -7.47 17.60 -13.35
C GLY A 9 -6.07 17.49 -12.77
N ALA A 10 -5.87 16.78 -11.64
CA ALA A 10 -4.53 16.51 -11.13
C ALA A 10 -3.72 15.67 -12.14
N LYS A 11 -2.42 15.95 -12.23
CA LYS A 11 -1.49 15.26 -13.16
C LYS A 11 -0.60 14.24 -12.44
N GLY A 12 -0.68 14.18 -11.14
CA GLY A 12 0.08 13.26 -10.32
C GLY A 12 -0.40 13.29 -8.87
N ALA A 13 0.18 12.45 -8.05
CA ALA A 13 -0.16 12.35 -6.64
C ALA A 13 1.04 11.96 -5.79
N VAL A 14 0.98 12.28 -4.52
CA VAL A 14 1.95 11.88 -3.49
C VAL A 14 1.19 11.19 -2.36
N GLY A 15 1.70 10.07 -1.87
CA GLY A 15 1.07 9.33 -0.79
C GLY A 15 1.97 8.25 -0.21
N SER A 16 1.67 7.84 1.01
CA SER A 16 2.48 6.88 1.78
C SER A 16 2.50 5.46 1.20
N SER A 17 1.42 5.03 0.55
CA SER A 17 1.34 3.73 -0.13
C SER A 17 2.10 3.68 -1.45
N PHE A 18 2.46 4.83 -2.01
CA PHE A 18 3.04 4.94 -3.36
C PHE A 18 4.43 4.33 -3.44
N GLY A 19 5.19 4.31 -2.34
CA GLY A 19 6.52 3.69 -2.31
C GLY A 19 6.50 2.17 -2.49
N PHE A 20 5.49 1.47 -1.97
CA PHE A 20 5.41 0.02 -2.03
C PHE A 20 4.33 -0.53 -2.97
N ALA A 21 3.39 0.31 -3.42
CA ALA A 21 2.29 -0.06 -4.31
C ALA A 21 2.25 0.78 -5.61
N THR A 22 3.40 1.24 -6.08
CA THR A 22 3.53 2.14 -7.23
C THR A 22 2.82 1.60 -8.47
N ALA A 23 3.03 0.33 -8.82
CA ALA A 23 2.42 -0.25 -10.02
C ALA A 23 0.89 -0.29 -9.97
N LEU A 24 0.32 -0.51 -8.77
CA LEU A 24 -1.14 -0.45 -8.58
C LEU A 24 -1.69 0.94 -8.87
N LEU A 25 -0.99 1.98 -8.41
CA LEU A 25 -1.37 3.37 -8.65
C LEU A 25 -1.24 3.76 -10.12
N LEU A 26 -0.19 3.29 -10.79
CA LEU A 26 -0.05 3.49 -12.24
C LEU A 26 -1.13 2.78 -13.05
N LYS A 27 -1.61 1.60 -12.61
CA LYS A 27 -2.76 0.94 -13.23
C LYS A 27 -4.03 1.78 -13.10
N ILE A 28 -4.27 2.43 -11.95
CA ILE A 28 -5.39 3.35 -11.78
C ILE A 28 -5.29 4.51 -12.78
N MET A 29 -4.12 5.14 -12.87
CA MET A 29 -3.89 6.27 -13.79
C MET A 29 -4.08 5.85 -15.24
N ALA A 30 -3.46 4.76 -15.66
CA ALA A 30 -3.55 4.26 -17.03
C ALA A 30 -4.99 3.89 -17.44
N ALA A 31 -5.73 3.22 -16.54
CA ALA A 31 -7.14 2.90 -16.78
C ALA A 31 -7.99 4.16 -16.90
N TYR A 32 -7.75 5.17 -16.05
CA TYR A 32 -8.44 6.45 -16.11
C TYR A 32 -8.14 7.18 -17.43
N GLU A 33 -6.88 7.29 -17.84
CA GLU A 33 -6.45 7.94 -19.09
C GLU A 33 -7.03 7.23 -20.31
N ALA A 34 -7.18 5.90 -20.26
CA ALA A 34 -7.82 5.10 -21.31
C ALA A 34 -9.36 5.19 -21.31
N GLY A 35 -9.98 5.97 -20.42
CA GLY A 35 -11.42 6.08 -20.29
C GLY A 35 -12.11 4.85 -19.67
N LYS A 36 -11.33 3.90 -19.14
CA LYS A 36 -11.83 2.65 -18.52
C LYS A 36 -12.15 2.88 -17.04
N MET A 37 -13.19 3.65 -16.79
CA MET A 37 -13.53 4.10 -15.43
C MET A 37 -13.81 2.94 -14.48
N GLU A 38 -14.53 1.91 -14.90
CA GLU A 38 -14.85 0.75 -14.08
C GLU A 38 -13.57 -0.01 -13.66
N GLU A 39 -12.62 -0.18 -14.57
CA GLU A 39 -11.31 -0.78 -14.29
C GLU A 39 -10.51 0.08 -13.29
N ALA A 40 -10.48 1.39 -13.49
CA ALA A 40 -9.83 2.33 -12.57
C ALA A 40 -10.43 2.28 -11.16
N GLN A 41 -11.74 2.19 -11.04
CA GLN A 41 -12.46 2.02 -9.77
C GLN A 41 -12.12 0.69 -9.09
N GLY A 42 -12.00 -0.39 -9.85
CA GLY A 42 -11.58 -1.71 -9.35
C GLY A 42 -10.18 -1.67 -8.72
N TRP A 43 -9.20 -1.09 -9.42
CA TRP A 43 -7.86 -0.90 -8.88
C TRP A 43 -7.83 0.04 -7.67
N MET A 44 -8.62 1.12 -7.69
CA MET A 44 -8.75 2.04 -6.55
C MET A 44 -9.34 1.34 -5.32
N ALA A 45 -10.34 0.49 -5.49
CA ALA A 45 -10.93 -0.29 -4.40
C ALA A 45 -9.92 -1.28 -3.81
N LYS A 46 -9.06 -1.88 -4.63
CA LYS A 46 -7.99 -2.78 -4.18
C LYS A 46 -6.94 -2.03 -3.35
N GLU A 47 -6.49 -0.87 -3.82
CA GLU A 47 -5.57 0.01 -3.07
C GLU A 47 -6.15 0.43 -1.73
N ALA A 48 -7.40 0.86 -1.71
CA ALA A 48 -8.09 1.28 -0.50
C ALA A 48 -8.25 0.13 0.53
N ARG A 49 -8.40 -1.12 0.06
CA ARG A 49 -8.45 -2.29 0.96
C ARG A 49 -7.08 -2.55 1.60
N LEU A 50 -6.00 -2.50 0.81
CA LEU A 50 -4.64 -2.67 1.31
C LEU A 50 -4.31 -1.63 2.38
N VAL A 51 -4.55 -0.36 2.08
CA VAL A 51 -4.28 0.75 3.02
C VAL A 51 -5.11 0.60 4.29
N ARG A 52 -6.42 0.34 4.18
CA ARG A 52 -7.28 0.14 5.36
C ARG A 52 -6.85 -1.06 6.22
N MET A 53 -6.37 -2.11 5.60
CA MET A 53 -5.87 -3.27 6.35
C MET A 53 -4.65 -2.88 7.17
N LEU A 54 -3.69 -2.16 6.59
CA LEU A 54 -2.51 -1.68 7.29
C LEU A 54 -2.84 -0.63 8.37
N ASP A 55 -3.87 0.19 8.16
CA ASP A 55 -4.32 1.22 9.10
C ASP A 55 -5.12 0.65 10.28
N ASN A 56 -5.67 -0.55 10.13
CA ASN A 56 -6.41 -1.26 11.18
C ASN A 56 -5.55 -2.25 11.99
N GLU A 57 -4.25 -2.33 11.70
CA GLU A 57 -3.34 -3.15 12.49
C GLU A 57 -3.01 -2.48 13.83
N PRO A 58 -2.62 -3.26 14.85
CA PRO A 58 -2.13 -2.67 16.09
C PRO A 58 -0.92 -1.78 15.82
N GLY A 59 -1.01 -0.54 16.29
CA GLY A 59 0.04 0.46 16.14
C GLY A 59 -0.10 1.38 14.92
N PRO A 60 0.80 2.36 14.80
CA PRO A 60 0.72 3.37 13.75
C PRO A 60 0.96 2.77 12.34
N TYR A 61 0.20 3.23 11.36
CA TYR A 61 0.32 2.84 9.95
C TYR A 61 1.77 2.84 9.44
N ASN A 62 2.53 3.92 9.67
CA ASN A 62 3.91 4.01 9.22
C ASN A 62 4.83 2.96 9.85
N SER A 63 4.56 2.57 11.11
CA SER A 63 5.32 1.53 11.79
C SER A 63 5.02 0.16 11.18
N CYS A 64 3.76 -0.13 10.87
CA CYS A 64 3.37 -1.33 10.14
C CYS A 64 4.03 -1.38 8.75
N VAL A 65 3.98 -0.30 7.99
CA VAL A 65 4.65 -0.22 6.67
C VAL A 65 6.14 -0.48 6.79
N LYS A 66 6.83 0.15 7.75
CA LYS A 66 8.29 0.01 7.90
C LYS A 66 8.72 -1.33 8.44
N GLN A 67 7.99 -1.90 9.40
CA GLN A 67 8.39 -3.13 10.09
C GLN A 67 7.80 -4.40 9.46
N VAL A 68 6.78 -4.28 8.61
CA VAL A 68 6.13 -5.44 7.96
C VAL A 68 6.22 -5.37 6.45
N VAL A 69 5.75 -4.28 5.82
CA VAL A 69 5.66 -4.22 4.35
C VAL A 69 7.05 -4.16 3.69
N TRP A 70 7.93 -3.26 4.13
CA TRP A 70 9.26 -3.16 3.54
C TRP A 70 10.11 -4.42 3.69
N PRO A 71 10.12 -5.12 4.86
CA PRO A 71 10.79 -6.42 4.96
C PRO A 71 10.24 -7.50 4.03
N LEU A 72 8.93 -7.53 3.75
CA LEU A 72 8.35 -8.43 2.74
C LEU A 72 8.88 -8.15 1.33
N LEU A 73 9.27 -6.91 1.05
CA LEU A 73 9.88 -6.49 -0.21
C LEU A 73 11.41 -6.66 -0.24
N GLY A 74 11.99 -7.16 0.84
CA GLY A 74 13.44 -7.38 0.97
C GLY A 74 14.23 -6.15 1.43
N PHE A 75 13.57 -5.13 1.98
CA PHE A 75 14.23 -3.92 2.46
C PHE A 75 14.11 -3.78 3.98
N ASP A 76 15.23 -3.59 4.66
CA ASP A 76 15.24 -3.13 6.04
C ASP A 76 15.43 -1.60 6.05
N VAL A 77 14.37 -0.90 6.36
CA VAL A 77 14.36 0.58 6.44
C VAL A 77 14.44 1.08 7.89
N GLY A 78 14.63 0.16 8.83
CA GLY A 78 14.64 0.44 10.27
C GLY A 78 13.28 0.87 10.83
N PRO A 79 13.18 1.06 12.16
CA PRO A 79 11.95 1.46 12.83
C PRO A 79 11.58 2.93 12.57
N CYS A 80 10.38 3.31 12.96
CA CYS A 80 9.98 4.71 13.03
C CYS A 80 10.75 5.43 14.16
N ARG A 81 10.93 6.75 13.98
CA ARG A 81 11.46 7.61 15.04
C ARG A 81 10.33 8.11 15.95
N VAL A 82 10.66 8.44 17.17
CA VAL A 82 9.74 9.13 18.09
C VAL A 82 9.13 10.38 17.42
N PRO A 83 7.86 10.70 17.67
CA PRO A 83 6.96 10.12 18.67
C PRO A 83 6.19 8.88 18.21
N GLN A 84 6.44 8.33 17.02
CA GLN A 84 5.73 7.14 16.56
C GLN A 84 6.19 5.89 17.33
N ALA A 85 5.22 5.07 17.74
CA ALA A 85 5.50 3.81 18.41
C ALA A 85 6.17 2.81 17.46
N ILE A 86 7.06 2.00 17.99
CA ILE A 86 7.65 0.84 17.32
C ILE A 86 6.75 -0.36 17.64
N LEU A 87 6.42 -1.17 16.64
CA LEU A 87 5.65 -2.40 16.86
C LEU A 87 6.48 -3.41 17.62
N SER A 88 5.86 -4.11 18.56
CA SER A 88 6.43 -5.30 19.19
C SER A 88 6.53 -6.45 18.19
N ASP A 89 7.32 -7.48 18.51
CA ASP A 89 7.46 -8.68 17.68
C ASP A 89 6.11 -9.39 17.49
N GLU A 90 5.24 -9.38 18.52
CA GLU A 90 3.89 -9.93 18.43
C GLU A 90 2.99 -9.16 17.49
N GLU A 91 3.03 -7.83 17.51
CA GLU A 91 2.28 -6.96 16.61
C GLU A 91 2.77 -7.10 15.16
N VAL A 92 4.08 -7.21 14.95
CA VAL A 92 4.68 -7.49 13.62
C VAL A 92 4.21 -8.85 13.10
N ALA A 93 4.24 -9.89 13.92
CA ALA A 93 3.79 -11.24 13.55
C ALA A 93 2.28 -11.24 13.20
N HIS A 94 1.47 -10.54 13.99
CA HIS A 94 0.03 -10.41 13.74
C HIS A 94 -0.25 -9.72 12.40
N ALA A 95 0.34 -8.56 12.17
CA ALA A 95 0.15 -7.80 10.93
C ALA A 95 0.62 -8.58 9.69
N ARG A 96 1.74 -9.30 9.82
CA ARG A 96 2.25 -10.17 8.75
C ARG A 96 1.29 -11.32 8.42
N ALA A 97 0.76 -12.01 9.42
CA ALA A 97 -0.21 -13.08 9.24
C ALA A 97 -1.46 -12.58 8.50
N ARG A 98 -1.97 -11.42 8.86
CA ARG A 98 -3.12 -10.79 8.20
C ARG A 98 -2.84 -10.44 6.73
N LEU A 99 -1.65 -9.95 6.41
CA LEU A 99 -1.24 -9.70 5.03
C LEU A 99 -1.16 -10.99 4.22
N GLU A 100 -0.66 -12.07 4.83
CA GLU A 100 -0.58 -13.40 4.22
C GLU A 100 -1.98 -13.99 3.96
N GLU A 101 -2.86 -13.95 4.95
CA GLU A 101 -4.26 -14.44 4.84
C GLU A 101 -5.07 -13.69 3.77
N SER A 102 -4.82 -12.40 3.60
CA SER A 102 -5.51 -11.58 2.59
C SER A 102 -5.00 -11.77 1.16
N GLY A 103 -3.86 -12.43 0.97
CA GLY A 103 -3.16 -12.55 -0.30
C GLY A 103 -2.28 -11.34 -0.67
N PHE A 104 -2.36 -10.24 0.04
CA PHE A 104 -1.55 -9.06 -0.25
C PHE A 104 -0.04 -9.28 -0.07
N ALA A 105 0.37 -10.15 0.87
CA ALA A 105 1.78 -10.47 1.05
C ALA A 105 2.39 -11.08 -0.22
N GLN A 106 1.69 -12.01 -0.86
CA GLN A 106 2.11 -12.64 -2.11
C GLN A 106 2.13 -11.64 -3.26
N GLU A 107 1.10 -10.79 -3.36
CA GLU A 107 1.02 -9.76 -4.40
C GLU A 107 2.14 -8.72 -4.25
N LEU A 108 2.44 -8.29 -3.03
CA LEU A 108 3.58 -7.40 -2.75
C LEU A 108 4.91 -8.08 -3.09
N ALA A 109 5.12 -9.33 -2.67
CA ALA A 109 6.34 -10.08 -2.92
C ALA A 109 6.54 -10.44 -4.40
N SER A 110 5.46 -10.69 -5.16
CA SER A 110 5.51 -10.96 -6.60
C SER A 110 5.84 -9.72 -7.44
N ARG A 111 5.95 -8.57 -6.81
CA ARG A 111 6.15 -7.26 -7.46
C ARG A 111 5.03 -6.84 -8.40
N GLU A 112 3.83 -7.41 -8.27
CA GLU A 112 2.66 -6.98 -9.05
C GLU A 112 2.31 -5.50 -8.80
N PHE A 113 2.68 -4.98 -7.63
CA PHE A 113 2.51 -3.59 -7.24
C PHE A 113 3.74 -2.71 -7.43
N GLN A 114 4.83 -3.26 -7.97
CA GLN A 114 6.06 -2.55 -8.25
C GLN A 114 6.25 -2.37 -9.76
N LEU A 115 7.05 -1.39 -10.13
CA LEU A 115 7.54 -1.27 -11.51
C LEU A 115 8.48 -2.43 -11.80
N SER A 116 8.20 -3.11 -12.88
CA SER A 116 9.12 -4.11 -13.44
C SER A 116 10.36 -3.43 -14.02
#